data_ad1c1056d3ae8118585687f69671bdf9
#
_entry.id   ad1c1056d3ae8118585687f69671bdf9
#
_cell.length_a   1.000
_cell.length_b   1.000
_cell.length_c   1.000
_cell.angle_alpha   90.00
_cell.angle_beta   90.00
_cell.angle_gamma   90.00
#
_symmetry.space_group_name_H-M   'P 1'
#
loop_
_entity.id
_entity.type
_entity.pdbx_description
1 polymer ?
#
loop_
_entity_poly.entity_id
_entity_poly.type
_entity_poly.pdbx_seq_one_letter_code
_entity_poly.pdbx_strand_id
1 'polypeptide(L)'
;MMIIRDFISRMPREVTCDDFCEAITRHIHYIYIKEGVDEELMRMRPERRLTASAVVYSDFHRQVWMVGDCQAIVNGCLHVNEKPYERAIAARRAKYIKEGIPPREARERIVPLLLEAMAGQNVSYAVIDGFSIPRQGVKVIPVEGGEVVLATDGYPFLCPTLAESEARLDRHLAVDPDNIHEFQATKGLMPGYVSFDDRAFVRFIP
;
A
#
# COMPACT_ATOMS: atom_id res chain seq x y z
N MET A 1 2.34 3.57 -10.99
CA MET A 1 0.85 3.61 -10.89
C MET A 1 0.17 3.48 -12.25
N MET A 2 0.55 4.25 -13.27
CA MET A 2 -0.05 4.17 -14.62
C MET A 2 -0.01 2.76 -15.23
N ILE A 3 1.10 2.04 -15.08
CA ILE A 3 1.27 0.67 -15.62
C ILE A 3 0.18 -0.29 -15.13
N ILE A 4 -0.09 -0.29 -13.82
CA ILE A 4 -1.11 -1.19 -13.22
C ILE A 4 -2.51 -0.79 -13.67
N ARG A 5 -2.83 0.50 -13.67
CA ARG A 5 -4.12 1.01 -14.17
C ARG A 5 -4.37 0.61 -15.63
N ASP A 6 -3.38 0.83 -16.50
CA ASP A 6 -3.50 0.54 -17.92
C ASP A 6 -3.57 -0.97 -18.19
N PHE A 7 -2.93 -1.78 -17.34
CA PHE A 7 -3.06 -3.23 -17.35
C PHE A 7 -4.49 -3.66 -16.98
N ILE A 8 -4.99 -3.21 -15.82
CA ILE A 8 -6.34 -3.56 -15.33
C ILE A 8 -7.43 -3.15 -16.35
N SER A 9 -7.29 -1.98 -16.98
CA SER A 9 -8.27 -1.49 -17.96
C SER A 9 -8.43 -2.36 -19.21
N ARG A 10 -7.51 -3.28 -19.45
CA ARG A 10 -7.49 -4.19 -20.60
C ARG A 10 -7.79 -5.65 -20.22
N MET A 11 -7.98 -5.92 -18.94
CA MET A 11 -8.25 -7.28 -18.47
C MET A 11 -9.69 -7.69 -18.79
N PRO A 12 -9.92 -8.96 -19.17
CA PRO A 12 -11.26 -9.55 -19.19
C PRO A 12 -11.93 -9.47 -17.80
N ARG A 13 -13.24 -9.26 -17.77
CA ARG A 13 -13.99 -9.12 -16.51
C ARG A 13 -14.04 -10.40 -15.68
N GLU A 14 -13.92 -11.54 -16.35
CA GLU A 14 -14.03 -12.89 -15.79
C GLU A 14 -12.74 -13.36 -15.10
N VAL A 15 -11.67 -12.59 -15.20
CA VAL A 15 -10.36 -12.94 -14.60
C VAL A 15 -10.51 -13.10 -13.09
N THR A 16 -10.01 -14.22 -12.56
CA THR A 16 -9.97 -14.47 -11.12
C THR A 16 -8.87 -13.65 -10.42
N CYS A 17 -8.93 -13.55 -9.10
CA CYS A 17 -7.87 -12.90 -8.32
C CYS A 17 -6.50 -13.55 -8.54
N ASP A 18 -6.46 -14.88 -8.66
CA ASP A 18 -5.22 -15.62 -8.91
C ASP A 18 -4.65 -15.31 -10.29
N ASP A 19 -5.50 -15.36 -11.34
CA ASP A 19 -5.10 -15.02 -12.70
C ASP A 19 -4.64 -13.54 -12.80
N PHE A 20 -5.28 -12.64 -12.07
CA PHE A 20 -4.84 -11.25 -11.96
C PHE A 20 -3.42 -11.16 -11.39
N CYS A 21 -3.17 -11.83 -10.25
CA CYS A 21 -1.85 -11.81 -9.60
C CYS A 21 -0.76 -12.37 -10.51
N GLU A 22 -1.05 -13.48 -11.20
CA GLU A 22 -0.11 -14.06 -12.15
C GLU A 22 0.14 -13.17 -13.38
N ALA A 23 -0.93 -12.62 -13.94
CA ALA A 23 -0.83 -11.81 -15.15
C ALA A 23 -0.12 -10.48 -14.90
N ILE A 24 -0.40 -9.80 -13.78
CA ILE A 24 0.30 -8.55 -13.42
C ILE A 24 1.76 -8.82 -13.10
N THR A 25 2.09 -9.93 -12.43
CA THR A 25 3.46 -10.36 -12.19
C THR A 25 4.22 -10.51 -13.50
N ARG A 26 3.68 -11.27 -14.46
CA ARG A 26 4.29 -11.44 -15.79
C ARG A 26 4.44 -10.13 -16.55
N HIS A 27 3.46 -9.23 -16.43
CA HIS A 27 3.49 -7.93 -17.09
C HIS A 27 4.63 -7.04 -16.56
N ILE A 28 4.77 -6.92 -15.24
CA ILE A 28 5.86 -6.14 -14.64
C ILE A 28 7.23 -6.79 -14.91
N HIS A 29 7.31 -8.11 -14.84
CA HIS A 29 8.53 -8.83 -15.18
C HIS A 29 8.97 -8.59 -16.64
N TYR A 30 8.02 -8.61 -17.57
CA TYR A 30 8.28 -8.26 -18.97
C TYR A 30 8.82 -6.83 -19.13
N ILE A 31 8.32 -5.88 -18.35
CA ILE A 31 8.84 -4.51 -18.35
C ILE A 31 10.31 -4.49 -17.90
N TYR A 32 10.69 -5.22 -16.86
CA TYR A 32 12.09 -5.32 -16.44
C TYR A 32 12.97 -5.84 -17.57
N ILE A 33 12.56 -6.89 -18.24
CA ILE A 33 13.29 -7.45 -19.40
C ILE A 33 13.45 -6.39 -20.50
N LYS A 34 12.35 -5.71 -20.85
CA LYS A 34 12.34 -4.68 -21.91
C LYS A 34 13.25 -3.48 -21.58
N GLU A 35 13.30 -3.09 -20.33
CA GLU A 35 14.17 -2.00 -19.86
C GLU A 35 15.61 -2.45 -19.58
N GLY A 36 15.96 -3.70 -19.84
CA GLY A 36 17.31 -4.24 -19.65
C GLY A 36 17.74 -4.36 -18.19
N VAL A 37 16.77 -4.49 -17.27
CA VAL A 37 17.05 -4.66 -15.84
C VAL A 37 17.60 -6.06 -15.58
N ASP A 38 18.68 -6.16 -14.82
CA ASP A 38 19.29 -7.43 -14.45
C ASP A 38 18.36 -8.22 -13.50
N GLU A 39 17.79 -9.31 -14.03
CA GLU A 39 16.86 -10.16 -13.30
C GLU A 39 17.50 -10.82 -12.07
N GLU A 40 18.74 -11.30 -12.20
CA GLU A 40 19.45 -11.94 -11.10
C GLU A 40 19.71 -10.95 -9.95
N LEU A 41 20.11 -9.73 -10.29
CA LEU A 41 20.24 -8.64 -9.32
C LEU A 41 18.91 -8.36 -8.63
N MET A 42 17.79 -8.27 -9.38
CA MET A 42 16.46 -8.04 -8.79
C MET A 42 16.03 -9.21 -7.90
N ARG A 43 16.40 -10.44 -8.25
CA ARG A 43 16.12 -11.63 -7.42
C ARG A 43 16.90 -11.61 -6.10
N MET A 44 18.18 -11.25 -6.16
CA MET A 44 19.05 -11.16 -4.98
C MET A 44 18.81 -9.92 -4.11
N ARG A 45 18.28 -8.85 -4.69
CA ARG A 45 18.10 -7.54 -4.04
C ARG A 45 16.65 -7.05 -4.17
N PRO A 46 15.68 -7.70 -3.47
CA PRO A 46 14.26 -7.33 -3.55
C PRO A 46 13.99 -5.85 -3.26
N GLU A 47 14.76 -5.23 -2.38
CA GLU A 47 14.67 -3.81 -2.03
C GLU A 47 14.96 -2.85 -3.20
N ARG A 48 15.47 -3.36 -4.32
CA ARG A 48 15.69 -2.58 -5.56
C ARG A 48 14.57 -2.68 -6.57
N ARG A 49 13.59 -3.55 -6.33
CA ARG A 49 12.44 -3.71 -7.22
C ARG A 49 11.50 -2.52 -7.12
N LEU A 50 10.87 -2.17 -8.22
CA LEU A 50 9.69 -1.29 -8.20
C LEU A 50 8.55 -2.03 -7.51
N THR A 51 7.96 -1.43 -6.50
CA THR A 51 6.85 -2.01 -5.74
C THR A 51 5.61 -1.18 -5.84
N ALA A 52 4.47 -1.86 -5.87
CA ALA A 52 3.17 -1.22 -5.79
C ALA A 52 2.19 -2.08 -4.99
N SER A 53 1.21 -1.40 -4.41
CA SER A 53 0.02 -1.99 -3.82
C SER A 53 -1.18 -1.71 -4.72
N ALA A 54 -2.17 -2.59 -4.69
CA ALA A 54 -3.41 -2.41 -5.43
C ALA A 54 -4.61 -2.91 -4.63
N VAL A 55 -5.71 -2.18 -4.74
CA VAL A 55 -7.04 -2.62 -4.34
C VAL A 55 -7.95 -2.55 -5.56
N VAL A 56 -8.61 -3.66 -5.87
CA VAL A 56 -9.40 -3.84 -7.09
C VAL A 56 -10.76 -4.39 -6.73
N TYR A 57 -11.83 -3.84 -7.30
CA TYR A 57 -13.14 -4.43 -7.26
C TYR A 57 -13.42 -5.20 -8.56
N SER A 58 -13.71 -6.48 -8.46
CA SER A 58 -14.23 -7.31 -9.55
C SER A 58 -15.74 -7.35 -9.51
N ASP A 59 -16.37 -6.69 -10.46
CA ASP A 59 -17.83 -6.68 -10.59
C ASP A 59 -18.38 -8.08 -10.96
N PHE A 60 -17.66 -8.81 -11.80
CA PHE A 60 -18.03 -10.16 -12.21
C PHE A 60 -18.04 -11.15 -11.04
N HIS A 61 -16.97 -11.13 -10.22
CA HIS A 61 -16.85 -12.02 -9.06
C HIS A 61 -17.48 -11.46 -7.79
N ARG A 62 -17.94 -10.21 -7.81
CA ARG A 62 -18.45 -9.52 -6.62
C ARG A 62 -17.48 -9.60 -5.46
N GLN A 63 -16.22 -9.20 -5.71
CA GLN A 63 -15.12 -9.30 -4.75
C GLN A 63 -14.24 -8.07 -4.78
N VAL A 64 -13.70 -7.69 -3.63
CA VAL A 64 -12.56 -6.77 -3.50
C VAL A 64 -11.29 -7.60 -3.31
N TRP A 65 -10.28 -7.34 -4.12
CA TRP A 65 -8.96 -7.95 -4.04
C TRP A 65 -7.95 -6.92 -3.55
N MET A 66 -7.14 -7.27 -2.54
CA MET A 66 -6.13 -6.39 -1.97
C MET A 66 -4.77 -7.07 -2.03
N VAL A 67 -3.83 -6.45 -2.73
CA VAL A 67 -2.40 -6.81 -2.77
C VAL A 67 -1.61 -5.63 -2.23
N GLY A 68 -0.79 -5.86 -1.20
CA GLY A 68 -0.10 -4.78 -0.49
C GLY A 68 -0.98 -4.08 0.53
N ASP A 69 -0.65 -2.84 0.89
CA ASP A 69 -1.17 -2.09 2.04
C ASP A 69 -2.28 -1.07 1.74
N CYS A 70 -2.93 -1.18 0.59
CA CYS A 70 -4.17 -0.45 0.33
C CYS A 70 -5.26 -0.79 1.36
N GLN A 71 -6.31 0.01 1.40
CA GLN A 71 -7.43 -0.10 2.34
C GLN A 71 -8.75 -0.29 1.59
N ALA A 72 -9.71 -0.95 2.22
CA ALA A 72 -11.08 -1.01 1.74
C ALA A 72 -12.07 -0.95 2.91
N ILE A 73 -13.24 -0.32 2.69
CA ILE A 73 -14.41 -0.49 3.56
C ILE A 73 -15.47 -1.21 2.74
N VAL A 74 -15.92 -2.36 3.23
CA VAL A 74 -17.00 -3.15 2.61
C VAL A 74 -18.11 -3.29 3.64
N ASN A 75 -19.29 -2.77 3.32
CA ASN A 75 -20.45 -2.80 4.23
C ASN A 75 -20.14 -2.25 5.63
N GLY A 76 -19.38 -1.16 5.72
CA GLY A 76 -18.98 -0.53 6.99
C GLY A 76 -17.81 -1.21 7.70
N CYS A 77 -17.31 -2.35 7.23
CA CYS A 77 -16.15 -3.03 7.80
C CYS A 77 -14.86 -2.57 7.13
N LEU A 78 -13.93 -2.05 7.91
CA LEU A 78 -12.60 -1.66 7.43
C LEU A 78 -11.71 -2.90 7.27
N HIS A 79 -11.10 -3.02 6.10
CA HIS A 79 -10.10 -4.01 5.76
C HIS A 79 -8.78 -3.33 5.46
N VAL A 80 -7.75 -3.70 6.18
CA VAL A 80 -6.36 -3.25 5.97
C VAL A 80 -5.45 -4.47 5.85
N ASN A 81 -4.31 -4.28 5.20
CA ASN A 81 -3.31 -5.32 5.02
C ASN A 81 -1.95 -4.76 5.45
N GLU A 82 -1.71 -4.79 6.77
CA GLU A 82 -0.50 -4.21 7.36
C GLU A 82 0.76 -5.00 6.99
N LYS A 83 1.84 -4.29 6.73
CA LYS A 83 3.17 -4.88 6.59
C LYS A 83 3.70 -5.24 8.00
N PRO A 84 4.18 -6.46 8.24
CA PRO A 84 4.48 -6.96 9.59
C PRO A 84 5.57 -6.18 10.33
N TYR A 85 6.45 -5.49 9.61
CA TYR A 85 7.56 -4.72 10.17
C TYR A 85 7.23 -3.25 10.46
N GLU A 86 6.19 -2.71 9.83
CA GLU A 86 5.96 -1.26 9.75
C GLU A 86 5.71 -0.65 11.11
N ARG A 87 4.89 -1.29 11.92
CA ARG A 87 4.56 -0.83 13.28
C ARG A 87 5.79 -0.73 14.19
N ALA A 88 6.68 -1.71 14.13
CA ALA A 88 7.90 -1.72 14.97
C ALA A 88 8.88 -0.62 14.55
N ILE A 89 9.06 -0.42 13.24
CA ILE A 89 9.95 0.61 12.70
C ILE A 89 9.38 2.01 12.95
N ALA A 90 8.08 2.20 12.78
CA ALA A 90 7.38 3.45 13.08
C ALA A 90 7.50 3.82 14.57
N ALA A 91 7.28 2.86 15.48
CA ALA A 91 7.45 3.07 16.92
C ALA A 91 8.89 3.46 17.28
N ARG A 92 9.89 2.87 16.62
CA ARG A 92 11.30 3.23 16.82
C ARG A 92 11.60 4.66 16.37
N ARG A 93 11.07 5.08 15.22
CA ARG A 93 11.18 6.46 14.76
C ARG A 93 10.49 7.42 15.74
N ALA A 94 9.28 7.11 16.16
CA ALA A 94 8.54 7.93 17.13
C ALA A 94 9.33 8.09 18.44
N LYS A 95 9.98 7.02 18.91
CA LYS A 95 10.84 7.07 20.10
C LYS A 95 12.01 8.06 19.91
N TYR A 96 12.72 7.99 18.78
CA TYR A 96 13.83 8.91 18.50
C TYR A 96 13.38 10.38 18.55
N ILE A 97 12.22 10.69 17.94
CA ILE A 97 11.69 12.06 17.95
C ILE A 97 11.31 12.50 19.38
N LYS A 98 10.68 11.64 20.16
CA LYS A 98 10.35 11.92 21.58
C LYS A 98 11.58 12.11 22.45
N GLU A 99 12.72 11.54 22.08
CA GLU A 99 14.03 11.73 22.72
C GLU A 99 14.76 13.00 22.23
N GLY A 100 14.12 13.83 21.38
CA GLY A 100 14.64 15.10 20.91
C GLY A 100 15.44 15.04 19.61
N ILE A 101 15.45 13.88 18.91
CA ILE A 101 16.09 13.77 17.60
C ILE A 101 15.19 14.42 16.55
N PRO A 102 15.73 15.28 15.67
CA PRO A 102 14.95 15.92 14.61
C PRO A 102 14.25 14.87 13.72
N PRO A 103 13.00 15.12 13.26
CA PRO A 103 12.21 14.14 12.49
C PRO A 103 12.91 13.59 11.24
N ARG A 104 13.68 14.44 10.55
CA ARG A 104 14.48 14.04 9.38
C ARG A 104 15.58 13.05 9.78
N GLU A 105 16.36 13.36 10.81
CA GLU A 105 17.41 12.49 11.31
C GLU A 105 16.85 11.17 11.84
N ALA A 106 15.73 11.23 12.57
CA ALA A 106 15.02 10.04 13.04
C ALA A 106 14.59 9.14 11.86
N ARG A 107 14.16 9.73 10.73
CA ARG A 107 13.86 8.99 9.50
C ARG A 107 15.13 8.35 8.91
N GLU A 108 16.23 9.09 8.82
CA GLU A 108 17.51 8.58 8.30
C GLU A 108 18.01 7.38 9.13
N ARG A 109 17.86 7.42 10.45
CA ARG A 109 18.25 6.32 11.35
C ARG A 109 17.47 5.02 11.17
N ILE A 110 16.24 5.08 10.67
CA ILE A 110 15.43 3.88 10.41
C ILE A 110 15.53 3.37 8.96
N VAL A 111 16.17 4.11 8.04
CA VAL A 111 16.35 3.67 6.64
C VAL A 111 16.98 2.28 6.52
N PRO A 112 18.04 1.91 7.26
CA PRO A 112 18.61 0.57 7.18
C PRO A 112 17.58 -0.52 7.53
N LEU A 113 16.73 -0.29 8.53
CA LEU A 113 15.66 -1.23 8.92
C LEU A 113 14.58 -1.36 7.87
N LEU A 114 14.27 -0.26 7.16
CA LEU A 114 13.32 -0.31 6.05
C LEU A 114 13.86 -1.09 4.87
N LEU A 115 15.14 -0.92 4.52
CA LEU A 115 15.79 -1.68 3.45
C LEU A 115 15.84 -3.17 3.79
N GLU A 116 16.17 -3.52 5.04
CA GLU A 116 16.12 -4.91 5.52
C GLU A 116 14.70 -5.49 5.42
N ALA A 117 13.70 -4.73 5.85
CA ALA A 117 12.30 -5.13 5.75
C ALA A 117 11.82 -5.29 4.30
N MET A 118 12.25 -4.40 3.40
CA MET A 118 11.94 -4.49 1.97
C MET A 118 12.54 -5.74 1.31
N ALA A 119 13.62 -6.30 1.84
CA ALA A 119 14.15 -7.57 1.37
C ALA A 119 13.17 -8.75 1.60
N GLY A 120 12.17 -8.58 2.48
CA GLY A 120 11.10 -9.55 2.72
C GLY A 120 9.91 -9.48 1.76
N GLN A 121 9.95 -8.65 0.70
CA GLN A 121 8.90 -8.54 -0.31
C GLN A 121 8.58 -9.91 -0.93
N ASN A 122 7.28 -10.22 -1.06
CA ASN A 122 6.77 -11.49 -1.56
C ASN A 122 7.30 -12.74 -0.83
N VAL A 123 7.85 -12.55 0.38
CA VAL A 123 8.22 -13.61 1.34
C VAL A 123 7.42 -13.42 2.63
N SER A 124 7.50 -12.24 3.23
CA SER A 124 6.84 -11.90 4.51
C SER A 124 5.53 -11.12 4.32
N TYR A 125 5.35 -10.46 3.18
CA TYR A 125 4.17 -9.70 2.81
C TYR A 125 4.05 -9.60 1.28
N ALA A 126 2.83 -9.50 0.78
CA ALA A 126 2.57 -9.43 -0.66
C ALA A 126 2.68 -8.01 -1.21
N VAL A 127 3.30 -7.88 -2.38
CA VAL A 127 3.35 -6.65 -3.20
C VAL A 127 3.37 -7.01 -4.68
N ILE A 128 3.05 -6.05 -5.53
CA ILE A 128 3.22 -6.15 -6.99
C ILE A 128 4.62 -5.62 -7.32
N ASP A 129 5.56 -6.51 -7.65
CA ASP A 129 6.96 -6.16 -7.91
C ASP A 129 7.59 -6.89 -9.13
N GLY A 130 6.78 -7.65 -9.89
CA GLY A 130 7.25 -8.44 -11.02
C GLY A 130 7.75 -9.84 -10.64
N PHE A 131 7.63 -10.23 -9.37
CA PHE A 131 7.90 -11.59 -8.87
C PHE A 131 6.63 -12.20 -8.28
N SER A 132 6.65 -13.52 -8.04
CA SER A 132 5.49 -14.27 -7.59
C SER A 132 4.90 -13.72 -6.30
N ILE A 133 3.61 -13.41 -6.32
CA ILE A 133 2.86 -12.88 -5.18
C ILE A 133 2.36 -14.05 -4.33
N PRO A 134 2.71 -14.13 -3.04
CA PRO A 134 2.24 -15.21 -2.16
C PRO A 134 0.74 -15.08 -1.89
N ARG A 135 -0.03 -16.14 -2.13
CA ARG A 135 -1.50 -16.15 -1.98
C ARG A 135 -1.97 -15.75 -0.57
N GLN A 136 -1.27 -16.19 0.47
CA GLN A 136 -1.61 -15.86 1.85
C GLN A 136 -1.49 -14.37 2.17
N GLY A 137 -0.81 -13.60 1.34
CA GLY A 137 -0.69 -12.13 1.49
C GLY A 137 -1.72 -11.35 0.69
N VAL A 138 -2.58 -12.03 -0.08
CA VAL A 138 -3.66 -11.40 -0.87
C VAL A 138 -4.98 -11.60 -0.13
N LYS A 139 -5.71 -10.49 0.10
CA LYS A 139 -7.07 -10.58 0.65
C LYS A 139 -8.09 -10.58 -0.47
N VAL A 140 -9.04 -11.51 -0.38
CA VAL A 140 -10.23 -11.59 -1.23
C VAL A 140 -11.44 -11.43 -0.33
N ILE A 141 -12.21 -10.35 -0.53
CA ILE A 141 -13.33 -9.96 0.32
C ILE A 141 -14.60 -10.06 -0.53
N PRO A 142 -15.57 -10.93 -0.18
CA PRO A 142 -16.84 -11.00 -0.88
C PRO A 142 -17.65 -9.72 -0.67
N VAL A 143 -18.35 -9.29 -1.73
CA VAL A 143 -19.26 -8.13 -1.70
C VAL A 143 -20.66 -8.60 -2.02
N GLU A 144 -21.44 -8.83 -0.99
CA GLU A 144 -22.84 -9.30 -1.13
C GLU A 144 -23.82 -8.18 -1.48
N GLY A 145 -23.37 -6.95 -1.49
CA GLY A 145 -24.14 -5.72 -1.75
C GLY A 145 -23.66 -4.60 -0.83
N GLY A 146 -24.41 -3.49 -0.84
CA GLY A 146 -24.08 -2.34 0.01
C GLY A 146 -22.96 -1.47 -0.55
N GLU A 147 -22.34 -0.69 0.32
CA GLU A 147 -21.36 0.31 -0.05
C GLU A 147 -19.93 -0.25 -0.01
N VAL A 148 -19.13 0.14 -1.00
CA VAL A 148 -17.71 -0.17 -1.10
C VAL A 148 -16.90 1.12 -1.20
N VAL A 149 -15.87 1.21 -0.36
CA VAL A 149 -14.83 2.24 -0.45
C VAL A 149 -13.50 1.54 -0.72
N LEU A 150 -12.76 2.02 -1.70
CA LEU A 150 -11.39 1.60 -1.99
C LEU A 150 -10.47 2.81 -1.82
N ALA A 151 -9.37 2.64 -1.11
CA ALA A 151 -8.41 3.72 -0.89
C ALA A 151 -6.97 3.22 -0.82
N THR A 152 -6.02 4.12 -1.11
CA THR A 152 -4.61 3.90 -0.82
C THR A 152 -4.32 4.10 0.67
N ASP A 153 -3.12 3.76 1.12
CA ASP A 153 -2.62 3.94 2.48
C ASP A 153 -2.32 5.41 2.86
N GLY A 154 -2.53 6.34 1.92
CA GLY A 154 -2.36 7.78 2.17
C GLY A 154 -3.35 8.39 3.16
N TYR A 155 -4.38 7.62 3.58
CA TYR A 155 -5.28 7.99 4.68
C TYR A 155 -4.89 7.23 5.96
N PRO A 156 -4.29 7.88 6.98
CA PRO A 156 -4.03 7.25 8.28
C PRO A 156 -5.31 6.69 8.93
N PHE A 157 -6.44 7.36 8.66
CA PHE A 157 -7.76 6.98 9.17
C PHE A 157 -8.79 7.06 8.03
N LEU A 158 -8.99 5.95 7.36
CA LEU A 158 -10.01 5.87 6.30
C LEU A 158 -11.42 5.88 6.92
N CYS A 159 -12.28 6.75 6.40
CA CYS A 159 -13.69 6.85 6.78
C CYS A 159 -14.62 6.46 5.61
N PRO A 160 -15.92 6.20 5.87
CA PRO A 160 -16.86 5.80 4.82
C PRO A 160 -17.04 6.84 3.70
N THR A 161 -16.82 8.13 3.98
CA THR A 161 -16.92 9.19 2.98
C THR A 161 -15.60 9.89 2.75
N LEU A 162 -15.42 10.45 1.55
CA LEU A 162 -14.26 11.28 1.23
C LEU A 162 -14.16 12.49 2.17
N ALA A 163 -15.28 13.17 2.41
CA ALA A 163 -15.31 14.35 3.27
C ALA A 163 -14.86 14.05 4.71
N GLU A 164 -15.28 12.93 5.28
CA GLU A 164 -14.85 12.50 6.62
C GLU A 164 -13.38 12.10 6.63
N SER A 165 -12.91 11.39 5.62
CA SER A 165 -11.50 10.99 5.48
C SER A 165 -10.58 12.20 5.37
N GLU A 166 -10.94 13.19 4.54
CA GLU A 166 -10.17 14.45 4.40
C GLU A 166 -10.22 15.27 5.68
N ALA A 167 -11.38 15.43 6.31
CA ALA A 167 -11.50 16.17 7.59
C ALA A 167 -10.69 15.49 8.72
N ARG A 168 -10.62 14.15 8.73
CA ARG A 168 -9.80 13.40 9.69
C ARG A 168 -8.31 13.59 9.42
N LEU A 169 -7.91 13.56 8.15
CA LEU A 169 -6.53 13.80 7.72
C LEU A 169 -6.08 15.23 8.07
N ASP A 170 -6.87 16.25 7.75
CA ASP A 170 -6.57 17.66 8.05
C ASP A 170 -6.36 17.88 9.55
N ARG A 171 -7.23 17.28 10.36
CA ARG A 171 -7.09 17.33 11.82
C ARG A 171 -5.81 16.65 12.29
N HIS A 172 -5.48 15.48 11.73
CA HIS A 172 -4.28 14.75 12.08
C HIS A 172 -3.01 15.50 11.68
N LEU A 173 -2.98 16.09 10.48
CA LEU A 173 -1.88 16.96 10.01
C LEU A 173 -1.64 18.15 10.94
N ALA A 174 -2.71 18.72 11.49
CA ALA A 174 -2.61 19.86 12.41
C ALA A 174 -2.11 19.47 13.81
N VAL A 175 -2.46 18.28 14.30
CA VAL A 175 -2.18 17.84 15.68
C VAL A 175 -0.90 17.01 15.79
N ASP A 176 -0.62 16.15 14.81
CA ASP A 176 0.52 15.22 14.80
C ASP A 176 1.19 15.16 13.42
N PRO A 177 1.78 16.26 12.94
CA PRO A 177 2.44 16.30 11.63
C PRO A 177 3.62 15.33 11.51
N ASP A 178 4.17 14.87 12.61
CA ASP A 178 5.26 13.91 12.63
C ASP A 178 4.81 12.44 12.66
N ASN A 179 3.52 12.14 12.81
CA ASN A 179 3.00 10.78 12.93
C ASN A 179 3.70 9.98 14.04
N ILE A 180 3.65 10.48 15.28
CA ILE A 180 4.35 9.88 16.42
C ILE A 180 3.44 9.62 17.64
N HIS A 181 2.15 9.95 17.56
CA HIS A 181 1.19 9.80 18.64
C HIS A 181 0.10 8.77 18.31
N GLU A 182 -1.06 9.21 17.84
CA GLU A 182 -2.22 8.35 17.58
C GLU A 182 -1.96 7.38 16.40
N PHE A 183 -1.37 7.89 15.34
CA PHE A 183 -0.93 7.10 14.20
C PHE A 183 0.58 7.21 14.07
N GLN A 184 1.28 6.09 14.28
CA GLN A 184 2.72 6.07 14.10
C GLN A 184 3.09 5.57 12.72
N ALA A 185 3.88 6.37 12.00
CA ALA A 185 4.34 6.02 10.67
C ALA A 185 5.87 6.16 10.52
N THR A 186 6.40 5.53 9.50
CA THR A 186 7.82 5.61 9.18
C THR A 186 8.24 6.97 8.63
N LYS A 187 7.28 7.84 8.26
CA LYS A 187 7.49 9.22 7.83
C LYS A 187 6.43 10.15 8.45
N GLY A 188 6.74 11.41 8.59
CA GLY A 188 5.80 12.49 8.90
C GLY A 188 5.55 13.37 7.67
N LEU A 189 4.92 14.53 7.88
CA LEU A 189 4.73 15.53 6.83
C LEU A 189 6.08 16.09 6.38
N MET A 190 6.36 15.98 5.11
CA MET A 190 7.59 16.49 4.51
C MET A 190 7.43 17.97 4.13
N PRO A 191 8.49 18.79 4.22
CA PRO A 191 8.44 20.19 3.79
C PRO A 191 7.99 20.32 2.33
N GLY A 192 7.00 21.19 2.08
CA GLY A 192 6.45 21.42 0.75
C GLY A 192 5.34 20.45 0.31
N TYR A 193 5.01 19.46 1.12
CA TYR A 193 3.89 18.54 0.87
C TYR A 193 2.64 18.96 1.65
N VAL A 194 1.49 18.63 1.11
CA VAL A 194 0.17 18.91 1.71
C VAL A 194 -0.43 17.68 2.41
N SER A 195 0.25 16.55 2.35
CA SER A 195 -0.18 15.27 2.96
C SER A 195 1.03 14.41 3.30
N PHE A 196 0.81 13.38 4.11
CA PHE A 196 1.84 12.38 4.46
C PHE A 196 2.25 11.51 3.29
N ASP A 197 1.31 11.23 2.38
CA ASP A 197 1.50 10.43 1.17
C ASP A 197 0.52 10.82 0.07
N ASP A 198 0.73 10.30 -1.14
CA ASP A 198 -0.24 10.34 -2.22
C ASP A 198 -1.47 9.51 -1.85
N ARG A 199 -2.66 10.01 -2.19
CA ARG A 199 -3.90 9.36 -1.82
C ARG A 199 -4.91 9.30 -2.96
N ALA A 200 -5.62 8.18 -3.00
CA ALA A 200 -6.75 7.96 -3.89
C ALA A 200 -7.92 7.39 -3.08
N PHE A 201 -9.13 7.76 -3.47
CA PHE A 201 -10.38 7.35 -2.83
C PHE A 201 -11.45 7.11 -3.91
N VAL A 202 -12.09 5.95 -3.84
CA VAL A 202 -13.24 5.61 -4.72
C VAL A 202 -14.33 5.03 -3.83
N ARG A 203 -15.57 5.51 -3.99
CA ARG A 203 -16.75 5.02 -3.29
C ARG A 203 -17.88 4.74 -4.28
N PHE A 204 -18.53 3.58 -4.14
CA PHE A 204 -19.63 3.17 -5.02
C PHE A 204 -20.53 2.15 -4.34
N ILE A 205 -21.68 1.90 -4.95
CA ILE A 205 -22.60 0.78 -4.64
C ILE A 205 -22.59 -0.10 -5.88
N PRO A 206 -22.14 -1.37 -5.77
CA PRO A 206 -22.03 -2.29 -6.90
C PRO A 206 -23.37 -2.90 -7.31
#